data_aa1d1c544a0296f090ab9dfc82cc1a54
#
_entry.id   aa1d1c544a0296f090ab9dfc82cc1a54
#
_cell.length_a   1.000
_cell.length_b   1.000
_cell.length_c   1.000
_cell.angle_alpha   90.00
_cell.angle_beta   90.00
_cell.angle_gamma   90.00
#
_symmetry.space_group_name_H-M   'P 1'
#
loop_
_entity.id
_entity.type
_entity.pdbx_description
1 polymer ?
#
loop_
_entity_poly.entity_id
_entity_poly.type
_entity_poly.pdbx_seq_one_letter_code
_entity_poly.pdbx_strand_id
1 'polypeptide(L)'
;KGGDTYSSHPNPAYARWNFGWYALNMDSSYYIVDLLYDFDPASATDESAHGVLRFLLQNVSKPSDAAQDSWNLGMSFLASPAIFPGGFLTPPSGSFNPNVTGEYTFALILRDKNLNELGRTAIRVNVVPEAGATVGLLGLGLAGLTLLRRRF
;
A
#
# COMPACT_ATOMS: atom_id res chain seq x y z
N LYS A 1 -17.45 8.81 -1.85
CA LYS A 1 -17.73 7.52 -1.20
C LYS A 1 -16.97 6.46 -1.96
N GLY A 2 -15.70 6.24 -1.61
CA GLY A 2 -14.95 5.07 -2.03
C GLY A 2 -15.60 3.85 -1.39
N GLY A 3 -16.25 3.01 -2.17
CA GLY A 3 -16.78 1.76 -1.69
C GLY A 3 -15.61 0.83 -1.38
N ASP A 4 -15.58 0.29 -0.18
CA ASP A 4 -14.75 -0.84 0.16
C ASP A 4 -15.08 -1.98 -0.79
N THR A 5 -14.33 -2.12 -1.87
CA THR A 5 -14.45 -3.27 -2.74
C THR A 5 -13.72 -4.45 -2.13
N TYR A 6 -14.21 -4.94 -1.01
CA TYR A 6 -14.11 -6.35 -0.69
C TYR A 6 -15.01 -7.08 -1.68
N SER A 7 -14.49 -7.26 -2.88
CA SER A 7 -15.15 -8.06 -3.88
C SER A 7 -15.13 -9.51 -3.42
N SER A 8 -16.29 -10.12 -3.30
CA SER A 8 -16.45 -11.56 -3.09
C SER A 8 -15.93 -12.40 -4.28
N HIS A 9 -15.49 -11.74 -5.36
CA HIS A 9 -14.78 -12.33 -6.48
C HIS A 9 -13.38 -11.75 -6.50
N PRO A 10 -12.38 -12.43 -5.96
CA PRO A 10 -11.01 -11.97 -6.00
C PRO A 10 -10.57 -11.87 -7.47
N ASN A 11 -10.39 -10.64 -7.93
CA ASN A 11 -9.66 -10.42 -9.16
C ASN A 11 -8.24 -10.98 -8.95
N PRO A 12 -7.79 -11.99 -9.71
CA PRO A 12 -6.49 -12.62 -9.51
C PRO A 12 -5.32 -11.65 -9.68
N ALA A 13 -5.55 -10.47 -10.28
CA ALA A 13 -4.55 -9.40 -10.40
C ALA A 13 -4.44 -8.51 -9.16
N TYR A 14 -5.37 -8.64 -8.20
CA TYR A 14 -5.40 -7.77 -7.02
C TYR A 14 -4.80 -8.46 -5.80
N ALA A 15 -4.09 -7.68 -4.98
CA ALA A 15 -3.71 -8.11 -3.64
C ALA A 15 -4.96 -8.38 -2.80
N ARG A 16 -4.83 -9.24 -1.79
CA ARG A 16 -5.91 -9.50 -0.81
C ARG A 16 -6.01 -8.42 0.27
N TRP A 17 -5.30 -7.32 0.09
CA TRP A 17 -5.22 -6.20 1.01
C TRP A 17 -5.19 -4.88 0.23
N ASN A 18 -5.63 -3.82 0.87
CA ASN A 18 -5.54 -2.45 0.37
C ASN A 18 -4.66 -1.64 1.32
N PHE A 19 -4.04 -0.61 0.80
CA PHE A 19 -3.42 0.43 1.62
C PHE A 19 -4.22 1.72 1.51
N GLY A 20 -4.38 2.40 2.64
CA GLY A 20 -5.04 3.70 2.70
C GLY A 20 -4.06 4.79 3.09
N TRP A 21 -4.30 5.99 2.60
CA TRP A 21 -3.51 7.16 2.93
C TRP A 21 -4.40 8.38 3.11
N TYR A 22 -3.91 9.32 3.90
CA TYR A 22 -4.59 10.57 4.21
C TYR A 22 -3.56 11.69 4.37
N ALA A 23 -3.78 12.83 3.70
CA ALA A 23 -3.00 14.05 3.84
C ALA A 23 -3.95 15.22 4.08
N LEU A 24 -3.65 16.03 5.09
CA LEU A 24 -4.43 17.20 5.46
C LEU A 24 -3.55 18.44 5.48
N ASN A 25 -3.95 19.46 4.74
CA ASN A 25 -3.39 20.80 4.82
C ASN A 25 -4.28 21.66 5.74
N MET A 26 -3.72 22.13 6.83
CA MET A 26 -4.41 22.93 7.84
C MET A 26 -4.24 24.45 7.65
N ASP A 27 -3.40 24.85 6.73
CA ASP A 27 -3.15 26.27 6.42
C ASP A 27 -3.39 26.58 4.95
N SER A 28 -3.16 27.81 4.53
CA SER A 28 -3.31 28.25 3.14
C SER A 28 -2.04 28.08 2.32
N SER A 29 -1.02 27.41 2.85
CA SER A 29 0.23 27.18 2.16
C SER A 29 0.07 26.11 1.08
N TYR A 30 1.00 26.16 0.14
CA TYR A 30 1.09 25.21 -0.95
C TYR A 30 2.06 24.09 -0.59
N TYR A 31 1.57 22.87 -0.62
CA TYR A 31 2.38 21.68 -0.36
C TYR A 31 2.33 20.70 -1.54
N ILE A 32 3.37 19.92 -1.64
CA ILE A 32 3.50 18.79 -2.56
C ILE A 32 3.49 17.53 -1.72
N VAL A 33 2.71 16.55 -2.14
CA VAL A 33 2.66 15.23 -1.51
C VAL A 33 3.16 14.19 -2.51
N ASP A 34 4.17 13.43 -2.09
CA ASP A 34 4.64 12.24 -2.80
C ASP A 34 4.17 11.00 -2.05
N LEU A 35 3.38 10.15 -2.71
CA LEU A 35 3.13 8.80 -2.27
C LEU A 35 4.10 7.87 -3.02
N LEU A 36 5.04 7.30 -2.28
CA LEU A 36 5.93 6.26 -2.77
C LEU A 36 5.29 4.90 -2.55
N TYR A 37 5.44 3.99 -3.50
CA TYR A 37 4.95 2.62 -3.41
C TYR A 37 5.83 1.66 -4.17
N ASP A 38 5.84 0.40 -3.74
CA ASP A 38 6.74 -0.62 -4.23
C ASP A 38 5.98 -1.80 -4.85
N PHE A 39 6.52 -2.36 -5.93
CA PHE A 39 6.05 -3.62 -6.55
C PHE A 39 6.99 -4.79 -6.28
N ASP A 40 8.21 -4.52 -5.78
CA ASP A 40 9.20 -5.53 -5.49
C ASP A 40 8.98 -6.13 -4.09
N PRO A 41 8.74 -7.44 -3.97
CA PRO A 41 8.53 -8.12 -2.69
C PRO A 41 9.82 -8.32 -1.87
N ALA A 42 10.97 -7.90 -2.36
CA ALA A 42 12.22 -7.99 -1.62
C ALA A 42 12.21 -7.09 -0.37
N SER A 43 12.88 -7.51 0.68
CA SER A 43 13.03 -6.69 1.88
C SER A 43 14.02 -5.55 1.65
N ALA A 44 13.72 -4.39 2.26
CA ALA A 44 14.59 -3.22 2.23
C ALA A 44 14.92 -2.71 0.81
N THR A 45 13.91 -2.66 -0.05
CA THR A 45 14.04 -2.06 -1.40
C THR A 45 14.40 -0.57 -1.30
N ASP A 46 15.22 -0.10 -2.25
CA ASP A 46 15.65 1.30 -2.29
C ASP A 46 14.48 2.20 -2.75
N GLU A 47 14.22 3.29 -2.02
CA GLU A 47 13.15 4.24 -2.36
C GLU A 47 13.31 4.83 -3.77
N SER A 48 14.52 4.90 -4.33
CA SER A 48 14.74 5.37 -5.69
C SER A 48 14.14 4.47 -6.78
N ALA A 49 13.85 3.21 -6.44
CA ALA A 49 13.20 2.23 -7.32
C ALA A 49 11.67 2.23 -7.18
N HIS A 50 11.14 2.92 -6.17
CA HIS A 50 9.70 2.98 -5.93
C HIS A 50 8.98 3.80 -6.99
N GLY A 51 7.73 3.49 -7.23
CA GLY A 51 6.81 4.36 -7.95
C GLY A 51 6.49 5.61 -7.13
N VAL A 52 6.19 6.69 -7.83
CA VAL A 52 5.86 7.98 -7.22
C VAL A 52 4.54 8.47 -7.78
N LEU A 53 3.57 8.66 -6.93
CA LEU A 53 2.43 9.50 -7.22
C LEU A 53 2.65 10.86 -6.52
N ARG A 54 2.89 11.90 -7.31
CA ARG A 54 3.00 13.28 -6.83
C ARG A 54 1.71 14.03 -7.09
N PHE A 55 1.22 14.76 -6.11
CA PHE A 55 0.08 15.65 -6.25
C PHE A 55 0.22 16.91 -5.40
N LEU A 56 -0.54 17.93 -5.79
CA LEU A 56 -0.57 19.20 -5.08
C LEU A 56 -1.66 19.15 -4.02
N LEU A 57 -1.29 19.53 -2.81
CA LEU A 57 -2.20 19.78 -1.72
C LEU A 57 -2.29 21.30 -1.53
N GLN A 58 -3.16 21.93 -2.30
CA GLN A 58 -3.34 23.37 -2.29
C GLN A 58 -4.78 23.71 -1.98
N ASN A 59 -4.97 24.52 -0.96
CA ASN A 59 -6.27 25.08 -0.67
C ASN A 59 -6.33 26.56 -1.10
N VAL A 60 -6.92 26.84 -2.25
CA VAL A 60 -7.18 28.21 -2.71
C VAL A 60 -8.51 28.78 -2.18
N SER A 61 -9.36 27.98 -1.56
CA SER A 61 -10.74 28.40 -1.27
C SER A 61 -11.26 27.99 0.12
N LYS A 62 -10.53 27.19 0.88
CA LYS A 62 -10.96 26.65 2.18
C LYS A 62 -9.82 26.64 3.17
N PRO A 63 -10.07 26.80 4.48
CA PRO A 63 -9.01 26.79 5.50
C PRO A 63 -8.37 25.39 5.71
N SER A 64 -8.84 24.36 5.03
CA SER A 64 -8.24 23.05 5.05
C SER A 64 -8.49 22.33 3.73
N ASP A 65 -7.47 21.66 3.21
CA ASP A 65 -7.54 20.77 2.07
C ASP A 65 -7.10 19.37 2.47
N ALA A 66 -7.89 18.38 2.10
CA ALA A 66 -7.60 16.99 2.44
C ALA A 66 -7.64 16.12 1.20
N ALA A 67 -6.66 15.25 1.08
CA ALA A 67 -6.62 14.20 0.10
C ALA A 67 -6.51 12.85 0.79
N GLN A 68 -7.33 11.90 0.38
CA GLN A 68 -7.34 10.55 0.94
C GLN A 68 -7.82 9.55 -0.10
N ASP A 69 -7.32 8.35 -0.03
CA ASP A 69 -7.83 7.24 -0.82
C ASP A 69 -7.44 5.89 -0.20
N SER A 70 -8.00 4.81 -0.76
CA SER A 70 -7.66 3.43 -0.40
C SER A 70 -7.50 2.63 -1.68
N TRP A 71 -6.29 2.13 -1.92
CA TRP A 71 -5.92 1.48 -3.18
C TRP A 71 -5.37 0.09 -2.98
N ASN A 72 -5.50 -0.70 -4.05
CA ASN A 72 -4.88 -2.01 -4.20
C ASN A 72 -3.70 -1.91 -5.18
N LEU A 73 -2.58 -2.53 -4.87
CA LEU A 73 -1.41 -2.52 -5.79
C LEU A 73 -1.69 -3.14 -7.16
N GLY A 74 -2.70 -4.02 -7.25
CA GLY A 74 -3.14 -4.58 -8.53
C GLY A 74 -3.97 -3.65 -9.41
N MET A 75 -4.25 -2.42 -8.98
CA MET A 75 -4.97 -1.44 -9.80
C MET A 75 -4.10 -1.01 -10.99
N SER A 76 -4.63 -1.15 -12.19
CA SER A 76 -3.87 -0.95 -13.44
C SER A 76 -3.29 0.46 -13.61
N PHE A 77 -3.92 1.47 -13.03
CA PHE A 77 -3.41 2.84 -13.12
C PHE A 77 -2.07 3.01 -12.37
N LEU A 78 -1.82 2.25 -11.29
CA LEU A 78 -0.56 2.28 -10.55
C LEU A 78 0.63 1.72 -11.36
N ALA A 79 0.35 0.92 -12.38
CA ALA A 79 1.37 0.34 -13.28
C ALA A 79 1.58 1.16 -14.56
N SER A 80 0.94 2.33 -14.69
CA SER A 80 0.99 3.12 -15.93
C SER A 80 1.38 4.57 -15.63
N PRO A 81 2.40 5.13 -16.31
CA PRO A 81 2.75 6.53 -16.12
C PRO A 81 1.58 7.44 -16.53
N ALA A 82 1.34 8.47 -15.76
CA ALA A 82 0.30 9.45 -16.02
C ALA A 82 0.73 10.86 -15.64
N ILE A 83 0.21 11.85 -16.38
CA ILE A 83 0.32 13.27 -16.05
C ILE A 83 -1.10 13.82 -15.94
N PHE A 84 -1.39 14.55 -14.89
CA PHE A 84 -2.69 15.14 -14.63
C PHE A 84 -2.53 16.55 -14.02
N PRO A 85 -3.57 17.38 -14.03
CA PRO A 85 -3.51 18.69 -13.43
C PRO A 85 -3.06 18.62 -11.96
N GLY A 86 -1.92 19.26 -11.66
CA GLY A 86 -1.36 19.30 -10.31
C GLY A 86 -0.52 18.08 -9.91
N GLY A 87 -0.21 17.15 -10.82
CA GLY A 87 0.60 16.01 -10.43
C GLY A 87 1.00 15.08 -11.57
N PHE A 88 1.65 14.01 -11.18
CA PHE A 88 2.04 12.92 -12.08
C PHE A 88 2.14 11.60 -11.32
N LEU A 89 2.12 10.51 -12.07
CA LEU A 89 2.41 9.18 -11.58
C LEU A 89 3.54 8.57 -12.41
N THR A 90 4.58 8.12 -11.75
CA THR A 90 5.65 7.29 -12.32
C THR A 90 5.58 5.94 -11.62
N PRO A 91 5.26 4.84 -12.30
CA PRO A 91 5.18 3.53 -11.67
C PRO A 91 6.57 3.02 -11.27
N PRO A 92 6.65 2.06 -10.30
CA PRO A 92 7.87 1.31 -10.04
C PRO A 92 8.31 0.54 -11.28
N SER A 93 9.58 0.13 -11.31
CA SER A 93 10.04 -0.84 -12.29
C SER A 93 9.41 -2.22 -12.05
N GLY A 94 9.07 -2.93 -13.12
CA GLY A 94 8.47 -4.26 -13.03
C GLY A 94 6.95 -4.25 -12.95
N SER A 95 6.38 -5.35 -12.49
CA SER A 95 4.93 -5.53 -12.35
C SER A 95 4.59 -6.15 -11.01
N PHE A 96 3.53 -5.67 -10.38
CA PHE A 96 3.02 -6.27 -9.16
C PHE A 96 2.48 -7.69 -9.41
N ASN A 97 2.85 -8.63 -8.54
CA ASN A 97 2.30 -9.98 -8.53
C ASN A 97 1.62 -10.25 -7.17
N PRO A 98 0.29 -10.34 -7.13
CA PRO A 98 -0.46 -10.52 -5.88
C PRO A 98 -0.24 -11.86 -5.19
N ASN A 99 0.36 -12.84 -5.88
CA ASN A 99 0.61 -14.19 -5.37
C ASN A 99 2.01 -14.35 -4.76
N VAL A 100 2.84 -13.32 -4.80
CA VAL A 100 4.18 -13.36 -4.23
C VAL A 100 4.13 -12.85 -2.80
N THR A 101 4.69 -13.65 -1.90
CA THR A 101 4.90 -13.25 -0.51
C THR A 101 6.14 -12.38 -0.41
N GLY A 102 6.16 -11.47 0.54
CA GLY A 102 7.29 -10.57 0.72
C GLY A 102 6.90 -9.31 1.47
N GLU A 103 7.74 -8.30 1.33
CA GLU A 103 7.61 -7.02 2.00
C GLU A 103 7.35 -5.93 0.96
N TYR A 104 6.32 -5.13 1.18
CA TYR A 104 5.99 -3.98 0.32
C TYR A 104 6.02 -2.71 1.18
N THR A 105 6.72 -1.71 0.70
CA THR A 105 6.92 -0.45 1.42
C THR A 105 6.13 0.68 0.77
N PHE A 106 5.53 1.51 1.61
CA PHE A 106 4.83 2.74 1.21
C PHE A 106 5.34 3.89 2.06
N ALA A 107 5.51 5.06 1.46
CA ALA A 107 5.81 6.28 2.18
C ALA A 107 4.99 7.44 1.65
N LEU A 108 4.44 8.24 2.56
CA LEU A 108 3.79 9.50 2.24
C LEU A 108 4.72 10.63 2.71
N ILE A 109 5.16 11.46 1.78
CA ILE A 109 6.15 12.51 2.01
C ILE A 109 5.51 13.86 1.73
N LEU A 110 5.56 14.76 2.71
CA LEU A 110 5.16 16.15 2.56
C LEU A 110 6.36 17.00 2.17
N ARG A 111 6.22 17.84 1.15
CA ARG A 111 7.26 18.72 0.67
C ARG A 111 6.79 20.17 0.53
N ASP A 112 7.71 21.11 0.67
CA ASP A 112 7.47 22.50 0.32
C ASP A 112 7.51 22.71 -1.22
N LYS A 113 7.25 23.95 -1.64
CA LYS A 113 7.31 24.37 -3.06
C LYS A 113 8.69 24.20 -3.72
N ASN A 114 9.75 24.09 -2.93
CA ASN A 114 11.12 23.87 -3.40
C ASN A 114 11.53 22.39 -3.40
N LEU A 115 10.57 21.50 -3.14
CA LEU A 115 10.74 20.04 -3.00
C LEU A 115 11.53 19.61 -1.76
N ASN A 116 11.79 20.51 -0.80
CA ASN A 116 12.37 20.10 0.47
C ASN A 116 11.36 19.25 1.26
N GLU A 117 11.83 18.15 1.82
CA GLU A 117 11.02 17.30 2.67
C GLU A 117 10.73 17.98 4.01
N LEU A 118 9.46 18.12 4.36
CA LEU A 118 9.00 18.69 5.62
C LEU A 118 8.63 17.60 6.63
N GLY A 119 8.25 16.44 6.15
CA GLY A 119 7.90 15.30 6.99
C GLY A 119 7.52 14.09 6.17
N ARG A 120 7.54 12.92 6.83
CA ARG A 120 7.13 11.65 6.22
C ARG A 120 6.48 10.71 7.21
N THR A 121 5.65 9.83 6.67
CA THR A 121 5.21 8.62 7.34
C THR A 121 5.36 7.44 6.40
N ALA A 122 5.65 6.26 6.93
CA ALA A 122 5.82 5.06 6.11
C ALA A 122 5.15 3.86 6.78
N ILE A 123 4.69 2.94 5.96
CA ILE A 123 4.18 1.64 6.38
C ILE A 123 4.87 0.53 5.60
N ARG A 124 4.95 -0.62 6.22
CA ARG A 124 5.45 -1.85 5.63
C ARG A 124 4.38 -2.92 5.72
N VAL A 125 4.08 -3.54 4.60
CA VAL A 125 3.12 -4.64 4.50
C VAL A 125 3.88 -5.93 4.27
N ASN A 126 3.82 -6.85 5.23
CA ASN A 126 4.41 -8.18 5.10
C ASN A 126 3.32 -9.17 4.65
N VAL A 127 3.47 -9.68 3.44
CA VAL A 127 2.59 -10.71 2.88
C VAL A 127 3.18 -12.08 3.16
N VAL A 128 2.48 -12.87 3.95
CA VAL A 128 2.89 -14.23 4.35
C VAL A 128 1.97 -15.28 3.70
N PRO A 129 2.46 -16.51 3.45
CA PRO A 129 1.62 -17.59 2.94
C PRO A 129 0.51 -17.96 3.93
N GLU A 130 -0.73 -18.03 3.49
CA GLU A 130 -1.86 -18.48 4.35
C GLU A 130 -1.74 -19.94 4.79
N ALA A 131 -1.08 -20.77 4.00
CA ALA A 131 -1.01 -22.23 4.23
C ALA A 131 -0.21 -22.63 5.47
N GLY A 132 0.78 -21.85 5.89
CA GLY A 132 1.66 -22.23 7.00
C GLY A 132 0.98 -22.31 8.35
N ALA A 133 0.10 -21.36 8.65
CA ALA A 133 -0.62 -21.32 9.93
C ALA A 133 -1.70 -22.41 10.02
N THR A 134 -2.42 -22.67 8.93
CA THR A 134 -3.50 -23.67 8.87
C THR A 134 -2.96 -25.09 8.97
N VAL A 135 -1.86 -25.40 8.28
CA VAL A 135 -1.23 -26.74 8.35
C VAL A 135 -0.62 -26.98 9.72
N GLY A 136 -0.01 -25.97 10.34
CA GLY A 136 0.52 -26.06 11.70
C GLY A 136 -0.56 -26.32 12.75
N LEU A 137 -1.67 -25.60 12.70
CA LEU A 137 -2.82 -25.79 13.58
C LEU A 137 -3.50 -27.15 13.37
N LEU A 138 -3.67 -27.58 12.13
CA LEU A 138 -4.23 -28.89 11.80
C LEU A 138 -3.33 -30.02 12.30
N GLY A 139 -2.00 -29.89 12.10
CA GLY A 139 -1.01 -30.86 12.59
C GLY A 139 -1.01 -30.98 14.12
N LEU A 140 -1.07 -29.87 14.84
CA LEU A 140 -1.16 -29.86 16.30
C LEU A 140 -2.49 -30.43 16.79
N GLY A 141 -3.61 -30.16 16.12
CA GLY A 141 -4.93 -30.73 16.43
C GLY A 141 -4.95 -32.24 16.27
N LEU A 142 -4.39 -32.76 15.18
CA LEU A 142 -4.29 -34.21 14.93
C LEU A 142 -3.36 -34.92 15.92
N ALA A 143 -2.23 -34.31 16.25
CA ALA A 143 -1.30 -34.84 17.25
C ALA A 143 -1.95 -34.88 18.64
N GLY A 144 -2.69 -33.82 19.02
CA GLY A 144 -3.46 -33.81 20.27
C GLY A 144 -4.51 -34.93 20.37
N LEU A 145 -5.25 -35.17 19.29
CA LEU A 145 -6.24 -36.25 19.23
C LEU A 145 -5.61 -37.63 19.35
N THR A 146 -4.45 -37.87 18.75
CA THR A 146 -3.75 -39.16 18.85
C THR A 146 -3.21 -39.42 20.26
N LEU A 147 -2.75 -38.37 20.96
CA LEU A 147 -2.31 -38.47 22.35
C LEU A 147 -3.48 -38.78 23.33
N LEU A 148 -4.62 -38.16 23.11
CA LEU A 148 -5.83 -38.42 23.90
C LEU A 148 -6.32 -39.87 23.72
N ARG A 149 -6.31 -40.40 22.48
CA ARG A 149 -6.74 -41.76 22.17
C ARG A 149 -5.86 -42.85 22.82
N ARG A 150 -4.64 -42.56 23.22
CA ARG A 150 -3.75 -43.50 23.92
C ARG A 150 -3.97 -43.56 25.43
N ARG A 151 -4.82 -42.69 25.98
CA ARG A 151 -5.12 -42.65 27.42
C ARG A 151 -6.47 -43.29 27.79
N PHE A 152 -7.22 -43.72 26.80
CA PHE A 152 -8.45 -44.54 26.95
C PHE A 152 -8.29 -45.87 26.23
#